data_817bb60e46640e055ede774989ad9eb1
#
_entry.id   817bb60e46640e055ede774989ad9eb1
#
_cell.length_a   1.000
_cell.length_b   1.000
_cell.length_c   1.000
_cell.angle_alpha   90.00
_cell.angle_beta   90.00
_cell.angle_gamma   90.00
#
_symmetry.space_group_name_H-M   'P 1'
#
loop_
_entity.id
_entity.type
_entity.pdbx_description
1 polymer ?
#
loop_
_entity_poly.entity_id
_entity_poly.type
_entity_poly.pdbx_seq_one_letter_code
_entity_poly.pdbx_strand_id
1 'polypeptide(L)'
;MREPLSRSSVRGIAPTGVGACPACGTRAGGRAGCQALFDELGALAWSDSRRAAVHNLAVDAYALQHAEEYCRSAKSYAAHLTGLCCALEFGGQPNLYWAIPRWLNGMVQLQKPAVLSARGTMTVADVHAAAGSDAYVERVRAWAGDVWKAYATQQELARAWMRAVIAGGRGRR
;
A
#
# COMPACT_ATOMS: atom_id res chain seq x y z
N MET A 1 -33.99 32.63 19.23
CA MET A 1 -32.88 31.98 19.93
C MET A 1 -32.75 30.56 19.34
N ARG A 2 -31.65 30.31 18.62
CA ARG A 2 -31.34 28.97 18.09
C ARG A 2 -30.10 28.48 18.83
N GLU A 3 -30.21 27.36 19.51
CA GLU A 3 -29.11 26.70 20.21
C GLU A 3 -28.06 26.21 19.21
N PRO A 4 -26.76 26.30 19.54
CA PRO A 4 -25.71 25.76 18.71
C PRO A 4 -25.61 24.23 18.90
N LEU A 5 -25.63 23.49 17.78
CA LEU A 5 -25.40 22.05 17.73
C LEU A 5 -24.03 21.70 18.30
N SER A 6 -24.03 20.91 19.35
CA SER A 6 -22.86 20.34 20.01
C SER A 6 -22.02 19.54 19.00
N ARG A 7 -20.76 19.94 18.82
CA ARG A 7 -19.76 19.15 18.10
C ARG A 7 -19.45 17.90 18.93
N SER A 8 -19.99 16.77 18.51
CA SER A 8 -19.55 15.46 19.01
C SER A 8 -18.06 15.28 18.69
N SER A 9 -17.23 15.34 19.73
CA SER A 9 -15.84 14.89 19.68
C SER A 9 -15.84 13.39 19.40
N VAL A 10 -15.53 13.00 18.19
CA VAL A 10 -15.12 11.62 17.89
C VAL A 10 -13.78 11.41 18.57
N ARG A 11 -13.82 10.86 19.80
CA ARG A 11 -12.60 10.38 20.47
C ARG A 11 -12.12 9.18 19.68
N GLY A 12 -11.01 9.34 18.98
CA GLY A 12 -10.25 8.22 18.43
C GLY A 12 -9.96 7.23 19.56
N ILE A 13 -10.51 6.05 19.48
CA ILE A 13 -10.19 4.94 20.38
C ILE A 13 -8.79 4.48 19.97
N ALA A 14 -7.77 4.90 20.72
CA ALA A 14 -6.44 4.34 20.59
C ALA A 14 -6.54 2.82 20.78
N PRO A 15 -6.00 1.98 19.87
CA PRO A 15 -6.07 0.53 20.01
C PRO A 15 -5.20 0.09 21.19
N THR A 16 -5.83 -0.20 22.32
CA THR A 16 -5.20 -0.67 23.58
C THR A 16 -5.03 -2.19 23.60
N GLY A 17 -4.65 -2.80 22.47
CA GLY A 17 -4.52 -4.25 22.38
C GLY A 17 -3.09 -4.73 22.24
N VAL A 18 -2.69 -5.71 23.07
CA VAL A 18 -1.33 -6.30 23.10
C VAL A 18 -1.09 -7.29 21.96
N GLY A 19 -2.10 -7.59 21.10
CA GLY A 19 -2.01 -8.58 20.05
C GLY A 19 -1.20 -8.09 18.83
N ALA A 20 -0.35 -8.99 18.32
CA ALA A 20 0.31 -8.75 17.03
C ALA A 20 -0.62 -9.04 15.85
N CYS A 21 -0.52 -8.26 14.78
CA CYS A 21 -1.18 -8.56 13.51
C CYS A 21 -0.62 -9.86 12.94
N PRO A 22 -1.44 -10.88 12.62
CA PRO A 22 -0.94 -12.17 12.15
C PRO A 22 -0.28 -12.09 10.76
N ALA A 23 -0.55 -11.03 9.99
CA ALA A 23 -0.01 -10.86 8.65
C ALA A 23 1.35 -10.13 8.63
N CYS A 24 1.50 -9.03 9.38
CA CYS A 24 2.68 -8.18 9.34
C CYS A 24 3.43 -8.05 10.68
N GLY A 25 2.88 -8.59 11.77
CA GLY A 25 3.50 -8.53 13.09
C GLY A 25 3.32 -7.22 13.87
N THR A 26 2.66 -6.21 13.29
CA THR A 26 2.36 -4.94 13.98
C THR A 26 1.69 -5.19 15.33
N ARG A 27 2.25 -4.63 16.40
CA ARG A 27 1.70 -4.68 17.77
C ARG A 27 0.80 -3.48 18.04
N ALA A 28 -0.46 -3.59 17.57
CA ALA A 28 -1.44 -2.50 17.67
C ALA A 28 -2.86 -3.02 17.95
N GLY A 29 -2.99 -4.14 18.66
CA GLY A 29 -4.31 -4.72 18.90
C GLY A 29 -4.75 -5.71 17.82
N GLY A 30 -3.79 -6.49 17.29
CA GLY A 30 -4.07 -7.51 16.30
C GLY A 30 -4.38 -6.94 14.91
N ARG A 31 -5.20 -7.67 14.14
CA ARG A 31 -5.56 -7.27 12.77
C ARG A 31 -6.37 -5.96 12.74
N ALA A 32 -7.32 -5.81 13.67
CA ALA A 32 -8.18 -4.64 13.71
C ALA A 32 -7.39 -3.35 14.02
N GLY A 33 -6.49 -3.38 14.99
CA GLY A 33 -5.64 -2.24 15.30
C GLY A 33 -4.64 -1.91 14.19
N CYS A 34 -4.09 -2.93 13.53
CA CYS A 34 -3.25 -2.75 12.35
C CYS A 34 -4.01 -2.02 11.22
N GLN A 35 -5.26 -2.42 10.96
CA GLN A 35 -6.14 -1.76 9.98
C GLN A 35 -6.45 -0.33 10.39
N ALA A 36 -6.77 -0.07 11.66
CA ALA A 36 -7.06 1.27 12.14
C ALA A 36 -5.89 2.24 11.91
N LEU A 37 -4.64 1.80 12.18
CA LEU A 37 -3.46 2.62 11.87
C LEU A 37 -3.35 2.93 10.38
N PHE A 38 -3.66 1.96 9.52
CA PHE A 38 -3.62 2.17 8.07
C PHE A 38 -4.71 3.13 7.59
N ASP A 39 -5.92 3.04 8.15
CA ASP A 39 -7.04 3.93 7.84
C ASP A 39 -6.72 5.38 8.25
N GLU A 40 -6.07 5.58 9.40
CA GLU A 40 -5.58 6.89 9.83
C GLU A 40 -4.54 7.47 8.87
N LEU A 41 -3.59 6.66 8.36
CA LEU A 41 -2.65 7.09 7.33
C LEU A 41 -3.36 7.45 6.03
N GLY A 42 -4.40 6.70 5.65
CA GLY A 42 -5.25 7.01 4.50
C GLY A 42 -5.93 8.37 4.62
N ALA A 43 -6.48 8.69 5.79
CA ALA A 43 -7.08 10.00 6.07
C ALA A 43 -6.05 11.14 6.00
N LEU A 44 -4.83 10.91 6.50
CA LEU A 44 -3.75 11.90 6.46
C LEU A 44 -3.21 12.15 5.05
N ALA A 45 -3.33 11.20 4.12
CA ALA A 45 -2.86 11.34 2.75
C ALA A 45 -3.47 12.55 2.03
N TRP A 46 -4.68 12.95 2.41
CA TRP A 46 -5.40 14.07 1.81
C TRP A 46 -5.10 15.42 2.46
N SER A 47 -4.29 15.46 3.51
CA SER A 47 -3.98 16.69 4.25
C SER A 47 -2.92 17.56 3.57
N ASP A 48 -2.03 16.98 2.76
CA ASP A 48 -1.03 17.71 1.98
C ASP A 48 -0.58 16.92 0.73
N SER A 49 -0.09 17.63 -0.29
CA SER A 49 0.30 17.05 -1.58
C SER A 49 1.50 16.10 -1.49
N ARG A 50 2.43 16.28 -0.56
CA ARG A 50 3.59 15.42 -0.37
C ARG A 50 3.17 14.05 0.17
N ARG A 51 2.19 14.03 1.07
CA ARG A 51 1.59 12.81 1.61
C ARG A 51 0.75 12.09 0.56
N ALA A 52 -0.06 12.83 -0.19
CA ALA A 52 -0.83 12.29 -1.31
C ALA A 52 0.08 11.61 -2.36
N ALA A 53 1.27 12.16 -2.62
CA ALA A 53 2.22 11.61 -3.59
C ALA A 53 2.76 10.22 -3.22
N VAL A 54 2.74 9.82 -1.95
CA VAL A 54 3.19 8.50 -1.48
C VAL A 54 2.05 7.58 -1.04
N HIS A 55 0.80 8.02 -1.19
CA HIS A 55 -0.37 7.25 -0.75
C HIS A 55 -0.45 5.88 -1.45
N ASN A 56 -0.36 5.84 -2.77
CA ASN A 56 -0.41 4.59 -3.51
C ASN A 56 0.73 3.63 -3.11
N LEU A 57 1.91 4.17 -2.84
CA LEU A 57 3.05 3.39 -2.37
C LEU A 57 2.77 2.75 -1.00
N ALA A 58 2.12 3.48 -0.08
CA ALA A 58 1.70 2.95 1.21
C ALA A 58 0.61 1.87 1.05
N VAL A 59 -0.35 2.08 0.14
CA VAL A 59 -1.40 1.09 -0.18
C VAL A 59 -0.80 -0.20 -0.71
N ASP A 60 0.14 -0.12 -1.67
CA ASP A 60 0.76 -1.29 -2.27
C ASP A 60 1.60 -2.07 -1.25
N ALA A 61 2.38 -1.39 -0.42
CA ALA A 61 3.16 -2.02 0.65
C ALA A 61 2.25 -2.72 1.68
N TYR A 62 1.19 -2.04 2.12
CA TYR A 62 0.23 -2.60 3.07
C TYR A 62 -0.48 -3.82 2.50
N ALA A 63 -0.98 -3.74 1.26
CA ALA A 63 -1.68 -4.83 0.60
C ALA A 63 -0.81 -6.07 0.43
N LEU A 64 0.47 -5.89 0.09
CA LEU A 64 1.41 -7.00 -0.06
C LEU A 64 1.79 -7.61 1.30
N GLN A 65 1.86 -6.85 2.37
CA GLN A 65 2.03 -7.40 3.73
C GLN A 65 0.79 -8.17 4.21
N HIS A 66 -0.39 -7.85 3.67
CA HIS A 66 -1.66 -8.50 4.00
C HIS A 66 -2.25 -9.24 2.79
N ALA A 67 -1.38 -9.95 2.04
CA ALA A 67 -1.70 -10.50 0.73
C ALA A 67 -2.83 -11.53 0.73
N GLU A 68 -3.06 -12.24 1.83
CA GLU A 68 -4.20 -13.16 1.97
C GLU A 68 -5.54 -12.42 1.91
N GLU A 69 -5.57 -11.17 2.33
CA GLU A 69 -6.78 -10.37 2.37
C GLU A 69 -6.94 -9.49 1.12
N TYR A 70 -5.89 -8.76 0.74
CA TYR A 70 -5.96 -7.76 -0.34
C TYR A 70 -5.57 -8.31 -1.71
N CYS A 71 -4.77 -9.36 -1.75
CA CYS A 71 -4.25 -9.95 -2.98
C CYS A 71 -4.88 -11.33 -3.28
N ARG A 72 -6.21 -11.46 -3.14
CA ARG A 72 -6.91 -12.73 -3.29
C ARG A 72 -6.89 -13.26 -4.71
N SER A 73 -7.08 -12.40 -5.70
CA SER A 73 -7.04 -12.75 -7.12
C SER A 73 -5.66 -12.54 -7.72
N ALA A 74 -5.38 -13.17 -8.88
CA ALA A 74 -4.17 -12.90 -9.63
C ALA A 74 -4.08 -11.43 -10.07
N LYS A 75 -5.22 -10.80 -10.41
CA LYS A 75 -5.27 -9.38 -10.80
C LYS A 75 -5.00 -8.44 -9.62
N SER A 76 -5.58 -8.69 -8.44
CA SER A 76 -5.30 -7.85 -7.26
C SER A 76 -3.84 -8.01 -6.81
N TYR A 77 -3.30 -9.22 -6.86
CA TYR A 77 -1.88 -9.44 -6.58
C TYR A 77 -0.97 -8.68 -7.56
N ALA A 78 -1.28 -8.80 -8.87
CA ALA A 78 -0.52 -8.11 -9.90
C ALA A 78 -0.64 -6.58 -9.78
N ALA A 79 -1.80 -6.05 -9.40
CA ALA A 79 -1.98 -4.61 -9.18
C ALA A 79 -0.98 -4.06 -8.17
N HIS A 80 -0.93 -4.65 -6.98
CA HIS A 80 -0.09 -4.16 -5.89
C HIS A 80 1.40 -4.44 -6.13
N LEU A 81 1.75 -5.63 -6.64
CA LEU A 81 3.14 -5.95 -6.91
C LEU A 81 3.72 -5.10 -8.05
N THR A 82 2.92 -4.85 -9.11
CA THR A 82 3.32 -3.97 -10.21
C THR A 82 3.34 -2.50 -9.79
N GLY A 83 2.41 -2.07 -8.92
CA GLY A 83 2.39 -0.72 -8.35
C GLY A 83 3.65 -0.43 -7.55
N LEU A 84 4.04 -1.37 -6.67
CA LEU A 84 5.28 -1.25 -5.89
C LEU A 84 6.53 -1.20 -6.80
N CYS A 85 6.59 -2.07 -7.82
CA CYS A 85 7.64 -2.06 -8.83
C CYS A 85 7.68 -0.73 -9.59
N CYS A 86 6.53 -0.21 -10.02
CA CYS A 86 6.41 1.08 -10.71
C CYS A 86 7.00 2.22 -9.87
N ALA A 87 6.65 2.27 -8.58
CA ALA A 87 7.12 3.31 -7.69
C ALA A 87 8.64 3.28 -7.47
N LEU A 88 9.18 2.09 -7.22
CA LEU A 88 10.54 1.93 -6.75
C LEU A 88 11.57 1.79 -7.88
N GLU A 89 11.19 1.23 -9.04
CA GLU A 89 12.12 0.97 -10.13
C GLU A 89 11.84 1.77 -11.41
N PHE A 90 10.61 2.28 -11.59
CA PHE A 90 10.20 3.03 -12.78
C PHE A 90 9.87 4.51 -12.47
N GLY A 91 10.35 5.00 -11.33
CA GLY A 91 10.24 6.40 -10.93
C GLY A 91 8.83 6.86 -10.53
N GLY A 92 7.88 5.94 -10.37
CA GLY A 92 6.54 6.25 -9.84
C GLY A 92 5.72 7.22 -10.70
N GLN A 93 5.98 7.27 -12.02
CA GLN A 93 5.33 8.25 -12.90
C GLN A 93 3.81 8.04 -12.93
N PRO A 94 2.99 9.10 -12.76
CA PRO A 94 1.52 8.99 -12.69
C PRO A 94 0.90 8.28 -13.88
N ASN A 95 1.40 8.52 -15.11
CA ASN A 95 0.92 7.87 -16.32
C ASN A 95 1.12 6.34 -16.31
N LEU A 96 2.19 5.85 -15.69
CA LEU A 96 2.45 4.42 -15.54
C LEU A 96 1.51 3.82 -14.49
N TYR A 97 1.28 4.50 -13.35
CA TYR A 97 0.29 4.08 -12.36
C TYR A 97 -1.10 3.93 -12.98
N TRP A 98 -1.55 4.91 -13.77
CA TRP A 98 -2.84 4.86 -14.45
C TRP A 98 -2.91 3.79 -15.57
N ALA A 99 -1.78 3.35 -16.09
CA ALA A 99 -1.73 2.29 -17.09
C ALA A 99 -1.94 0.89 -16.48
N ILE A 100 -1.55 0.67 -15.21
CA ILE A 100 -1.68 -0.64 -14.54
C ILE A 100 -3.16 -1.12 -14.52
N PRO A 101 -4.14 -0.39 -13.95
CA PRO A 101 -5.52 -0.84 -13.96
C PRO A 101 -6.10 -0.99 -15.37
N ARG A 102 -5.70 -0.16 -16.33
CA ARG A 102 -6.12 -0.32 -17.72
C ARG A 102 -5.64 -1.63 -18.32
N TRP A 103 -4.37 -1.98 -18.08
CA TRP A 103 -3.81 -3.26 -18.48
C TRP A 103 -4.54 -4.43 -17.83
N LEU A 104 -4.78 -4.38 -16.52
CA LEU A 104 -5.47 -5.43 -15.76
C LEU A 104 -6.94 -5.61 -16.18
N ASN A 105 -7.61 -4.55 -16.63
CA ASN A 105 -8.97 -4.60 -17.16
C ASN A 105 -9.05 -5.16 -18.59
N GLY A 106 -7.91 -5.31 -19.27
CA GLY A 106 -7.81 -6.00 -20.54
C GLY A 106 -7.91 -7.53 -20.42
N MET A 107 -7.79 -8.22 -21.56
CA MET A 107 -7.77 -9.67 -21.64
C MET A 107 -6.37 -10.21 -21.27
N VAL A 108 -5.95 -9.99 -20.01
CA VAL A 108 -4.69 -10.51 -19.51
C VAL A 108 -4.91 -11.83 -18.77
N GLN A 109 -4.08 -12.81 -19.09
CA GLN A 109 -4.01 -14.06 -18.33
C GLN A 109 -2.85 -13.95 -17.36
N LEU A 110 -3.14 -14.05 -16.07
CA LEU A 110 -2.18 -13.94 -15.00
C LEU A 110 -2.23 -15.19 -14.13
N GLN A 111 -1.07 -15.73 -13.83
CA GLN A 111 -0.94 -16.73 -12.79
C GLN A 111 -0.54 -16.03 -11.48
N LYS A 112 -1.33 -16.25 -10.42
CA LYS A 112 -1.01 -15.74 -9.11
C LYS A 112 0.17 -16.53 -8.52
N PRO A 113 1.27 -15.88 -8.15
CA PRO A 113 2.35 -16.56 -7.46
C PRO A 113 1.93 -16.93 -6.03
N ALA A 114 2.70 -17.82 -5.40
CA ALA A 114 2.51 -18.15 -4.00
C ALA A 114 2.69 -16.89 -3.12
N VAL A 115 1.84 -16.75 -2.13
CA VAL A 115 1.96 -15.68 -1.14
C VAL A 115 3.17 -15.98 -0.27
N LEU A 116 4.04 -14.99 -0.08
CA LEU A 116 5.25 -15.13 0.72
C LEU A 116 4.92 -15.10 2.22
N SER A 117 5.64 -15.87 3.01
CA SER A 117 5.55 -15.86 4.47
C SER A 117 6.27 -14.65 5.07
N ALA A 118 7.46 -14.29 4.55
CA ALA A 118 8.21 -13.11 4.95
C ALA A 118 7.88 -11.94 4.00
N ARG A 119 7.44 -10.80 4.54
CA ARG A 119 6.92 -9.66 3.77
C ARG A 119 7.48 -8.32 4.23
N GLY A 120 8.70 -8.34 4.76
CA GLY A 120 9.38 -7.20 5.35
C GLY A 120 9.31 -7.19 6.87
N THR A 121 10.08 -6.30 7.47
CA THR A 121 10.21 -6.13 8.91
C THR A 121 9.59 -4.82 9.39
N MET A 122 9.60 -3.78 8.56
CA MET A 122 8.88 -2.55 8.82
C MET A 122 7.37 -2.76 8.62
N THR A 123 6.58 -2.06 9.39
CA THR A 123 5.11 -2.20 9.40
C THR A 123 4.42 -0.84 9.33
N VAL A 124 3.10 -0.85 9.20
CA VAL A 124 2.28 0.36 9.26
C VAL A 124 2.52 1.18 10.54
N ALA A 125 2.85 0.53 11.68
CA ALA A 125 3.12 1.24 12.93
C ALA A 125 4.38 2.10 12.86
N ASP A 126 5.42 1.66 12.13
CA ASP A 126 6.65 2.43 11.94
C ASP A 126 6.40 3.71 11.12
N VAL A 127 5.46 3.65 10.18
CA VAL A 127 5.04 4.82 9.39
C VAL A 127 4.13 5.73 10.22
N HIS A 128 3.18 5.13 10.95
CA HIS A 128 2.24 5.87 11.79
C HIS A 128 2.96 6.67 12.88
N ALA A 129 4.03 6.14 13.47
CA ALA A 129 4.87 6.87 14.43
C ALA A 129 5.46 8.16 13.86
N ALA A 130 5.63 8.26 12.53
CA ALA A 130 6.11 9.47 11.84
C ALA A 130 4.98 10.32 11.24
N ALA A 131 3.71 9.96 11.43
CA ALA A 131 2.56 10.58 10.76
C ALA A 131 2.43 12.09 10.96
N GLY A 132 2.86 12.61 12.11
CA GLY A 132 2.85 14.02 12.45
C GLY A 132 4.12 14.81 12.05
N SER A 133 5.07 14.21 11.37
CA SER A 133 6.39 14.80 11.10
C SER A 133 6.71 14.90 9.61
N ASP A 134 7.76 15.68 9.27
CA ASP A 134 8.30 15.77 7.91
C ASP A 134 8.95 14.46 7.43
N ALA A 135 9.30 13.56 8.36
CA ALA A 135 9.85 12.25 8.04
C ALA A 135 8.83 11.25 7.46
N TYR A 136 7.53 11.59 7.42
CA TYR A 136 6.47 10.69 6.97
C TYR A 136 6.74 10.10 5.57
N VAL A 137 7.06 10.95 4.60
CA VAL A 137 7.28 10.54 3.21
C VAL A 137 8.47 9.58 3.09
N GLU A 138 9.56 9.87 3.81
CA GLU A 138 10.74 9.01 3.83
C GLU A 138 10.44 7.68 4.52
N ARG A 139 9.63 7.69 5.58
CA ARG A 139 9.24 6.49 6.29
C ARG A 139 8.35 5.57 5.44
N VAL A 140 7.41 6.13 4.66
CA VAL A 140 6.62 5.37 3.68
C VAL A 140 7.53 4.73 2.64
N ARG A 141 8.50 5.47 2.09
CA ARG A 141 9.46 4.95 1.11
C ARG A 141 10.34 3.84 1.68
N ALA A 142 10.81 4.01 2.90
CA ALA A 142 11.62 3.01 3.59
C ALA A 142 10.83 1.71 3.82
N TRP A 143 9.59 1.83 4.27
CA TRP A 143 8.69 0.70 4.45
C TRP A 143 8.42 -0.03 3.13
N ALA A 144 8.05 0.69 2.08
CA ALA A 144 7.84 0.11 0.77
C ALA A 144 9.10 -0.58 0.22
N GLY A 145 10.28 0.01 0.42
CA GLY A 145 11.56 -0.59 0.06
C GLY A 145 11.87 -1.88 0.85
N ASP A 146 11.49 -1.93 2.14
CA ASP A 146 11.64 -3.12 2.97
C ASP A 146 10.73 -4.26 2.49
N VAL A 147 9.46 -3.94 2.20
CA VAL A 147 8.52 -4.90 1.59
C VAL A 147 9.05 -5.37 0.23
N TRP A 148 9.53 -4.46 -0.63
CA TRP A 148 10.07 -4.81 -1.94
C TRP A 148 11.25 -5.77 -1.85
N LYS A 149 12.16 -5.59 -0.91
CA LYS A 149 13.28 -6.50 -0.65
C LYS A 149 12.80 -7.89 -0.24
N ALA A 150 11.76 -7.98 0.59
CA ALA A 150 11.18 -9.27 0.97
C ALA A 150 10.56 -10.01 -0.22
N TYR A 151 10.11 -9.29 -1.25
CA TYR A 151 9.57 -9.84 -2.48
C TYR A 151 10.63 -10.14 -3.56
N ALA A 152 11.92 -10.27 -3.21
CA ALA A 152 13.04 -10.46 -4.14
C ALA A 152 12.82 -11.57 -5.17
N THR A 153 12.25 -12.70 -4.77
CA THR A 153 11.95 -13.84 -5.66
C THR A 153 10.87 -13.57 -6.70
N GLN A 154 10.09 -12.49 -6.54
CA GLN A 154 8.99 -12.12 -7.44
C GLN A 154 9.25 -10.81 -8.20
N GLN A 155 10.38 -10.17 -8.00
CA GLN A 155 10.71 -8.91 -8.65
C GLN A 155 10.78 -9.04 -10.17
N GLU A 156 11.35 -10.14 -10.70
CA GLU A 156 11.41 -10.34 -12.15
C GLU A 156 10.01 -10.52 -12.76
N LEU A 157 9.11 -11.19 -12.07
CA LEU A 157 7.71 -11.27 -12.47
C LEU A 157 7.06 -9.88 -12.51
N ALA A 158 7.28 -9.07 -11.47
CA ALA A 158 6.76 -7.70 -11.41
C ALA A 158 7.29 -6.83 -12.56
N ARG A 159 8.59 -6.93 -12.86
CA ARG A 159 9.23 -6.23 -13.98
C ARG A 159 8.67 -6.70 -15.33
N ALA A 160 8.40 -8.00 -15.49
CA ALA A 160 7.75 -8.53 -16.69
C ALA A 160 6.34 -7.95 -16.87
N TRP A 161 5.56 -7.88 -15.79
CA TRP A 161 4.24 -7.24 -15.81
C TRP A 161 4.33 -5.74 -16.13
N MET A 162 5.31 -5.01 -15.55
CA MET A 162 5.53 -3.60 -15.89
C MET A 162 5.88 -3.41 -17.37
N ARG A 163 6.71 -4.28 -17.95
CA ARG A 163 6.99 -4.25 -19.41
C ARG A 163 5.72 -4.43 -20.23
N ALA A 164 4.83 -5.34 -19.81
CA ALA A 164 3.53 -5.54 -20.48
C ALA A 164 2.60 -4.32 -20.35
N VAL A 165 2.56 -3.67 -19.17
CA VAL A 165 1.84 -2.40 -18.95
C VAL A 165 2.31 -1.32 -19.93
N ILE A 166 3.63 -1.15 -20.06
CA ILE A 166 4.24 -0.14 -20.94
C ILE A 166 3.95 -0.45 -22.41
N ALA A 167 4.07 -1.71 -22.83
CA ALA A 167 3.79 -2.13 -24.20
C ALA A 167 2.31 -1.93 -24.58
N GLY A 168 1.38 -2.28 -23.67
CA GLY A 168 -0.06 -2.09 -23.87
C GLY A 168 -0.49 -0.63 -23.99
N GLY A 169 0.28 0.29 -23.38
CA GLY A 169 0.06 1.74 -23.48
C GLY A 169 0.46 2.35 -24.83
N ARG A 170 1.39 1.71 -25.55
CA ARG A 170 1.90 2.21 -26.85
C ARG A 170 1.00 1.82 -28.05
N GLY A 171 0.21 0.78 -27.93
CA GLY A 171 -0.61 0.24 -29.03
C GLY A 171 -1.96 0.92 -29.24
N ARG A 172 -2.27 1.99 -28.50
CA ARG A 172 -3.57 2.69 -28.57
C ARG A 172 -3.43 4.20 -28.85
N ARG A 173 -2.50 4.57 -29.70
CA ARG A 173 -2.43 5.93 -30.27
C ARG A 173 -2.98 5.94 -31.68
#